data_b4bbcfc2948a80100047bcec37c0e90f
#
_entry.id   b4bbcfc2948a80100047bcec37c0e90f
#
_cell.length_a   1.000
_cell.length_b   1.000
_cell.length_c   1.000
_cell.angle_alpha   90.00
_cell.angle_beta   90.00
_cell.angle_gamma   90.00
#
_symmetry.space_group_name_H-M   'P 1'
#
loop_
_entity.id
_entity.type
_entity.pdbx_description
1 polymer ?
#
loop_
_entity_poly.entity_id
_entity_poly.type
_entity_poly.pdbx_seq_one_letter_code
_entity_poly.pdbx_strand_id
1 'polypeptide(L)'
;MMDLITVDFETFYSQDFSLSKLTTEEYIRDPQFQVIGLGIKVNDGETEWASGTPEQIERYLKRFNWAESAVLAHNTMFDGAILSWCFDIRPRLWLDTLCMGRALHGVEVGGSLKAMAERYGIGEKGTEVLNAKGKRREDFTPDELGRYGDYCVNDVDLTYKLFKLMGKDFPKTELRLIDLTLRMFIEPKLDLDLGLLEQHLIDVRERKDILLRDAGVDKKELMSNPKFADLLRNLGVEPPMKISPTTGKETYAFAKSDEEFKAXX
;
A
#
# COMPACT_ATOMS: atom_id res chain seq x y z
N MET A 1 -11.10 7.45 -29.11
CA MET A 1 -9.81 7.21 -28.44
C MET A 1 -10.02 7.38 -26.94
N MET A 2 -9.45 6.48 -26.11
CA MET A 2 -9.61 6.54 -24.66
C MET A 2 -8.80 7.71 -24.10
N ASP A 3 -9.41 8.52 -23.24
CA ASP A 3 -8.71 9.61 -22.57
C ASP A 3 -7.78 9.08 -21.50
N LEU A 4 -6.68 9.79 -21.28
CA LEU A 4 -5.74 9.55 -20.19
C LEU A 4 -5.91 10.66 -19.16
N ILE A 5 -6.32 10.30 -17.95
CA ILE A 5 -6.51 11.28 -16.87
C ILE A 5 -5.42 11.04 -15.81
N THR A 6 -4.51 11.98 -15.68
CA THR A 6 -3.44 11.94 -14.68
C THR A 6 -3.92 12.66 -13.43
N VAL A 7 -3.78 12.02 -12.26
CA VAL A 7 -4.30 12.54 -10.99
C VAL A 7 -3.22 12.51 -9.90
N ASP A 8 -3.37 13.40 -8.93
CA ASP A 8 -2.57 13.38 -7.70
C ASP A 8 -3.41 14.03 -6.60
N PHE A 9 -3.66 13.28 -5.52
CA PHE A 9 -4.42 13.77 -4.37
C PHE A 9 -3.49 14.27 -3.28
N GLU A 10 -3.82 15.42 -2.72
CA GLU A 10 -3.17 15.95 -1.53
C GLU A 10 -4.12 15.73 -0.35
N THR A 11 -3.60 15.14 0.73
CA THR A 11 -4.43 14.70 1.85
C THR A 11 -3.83 15.12 3.19
N PHE A 12 -4.68 15.19 4.20
CA PHE A 12 -4.27 15.53 5.56
C PHE A 12 -3.33 14.47 6.14
N TYR A 13 -2.27 14.91 6.80
CA TYR A 13 -1.39 14.03 7.56
C TYR A 13 -0.84 14.75 8.78
N SER A 14 -0.44 13.98 9.79
CA SER A 14 0.11 14.52 11.03
C SER A 14 1.24 13.62 11.55
N GLN A 15 1.77 13.95 12.71
CA GLN A 15 2.81 13.14 13.36
C GLN A 15 2.38 11.70 13.56
N ASP A 16 1.13 11.50 13.97
CA ASP A 16 0.62 10.18 14.31
C ASP A 16 -0.28 9.57 13.25
N PHE A 17 -0.66 10.36 12.24
CA PHE A 17 -1.57 9.93 11.18
C PHE A 17 -0.91 10.14 9.83
N SER A 18 -0.28 9.10 9.31
CA SER A 18 0.47 9.18 8.05
C SER A 18 0.68 7.79 7.46
N LEU A 19 1.07 7.75 6.20
CA LEU A 19 1.37 6.50 5.50
C LEU A 19 2.65 5.82 6.01
N SER A 20 3.44 6.51 6.84
CA SER A 20 4.57 5.86 7.50
C SER A 20 4.15 5.11 8.76
N LYS A 21 2.95 5.37 9.26
CA LYS A 21 2.39 4.75 10.47
C LYS A 21 1.28 3.74 10.16
N LEU A 22 0.53 3.98 9.10
CA LEU A 22 -0.68 3.22 8.75
C LEU A 22 -0.55 2.64 7.35
N THR A 23 -1.24 1.52 7.11
CA THR A 23 -1.39 1.01 5.75
C THR A 23 -2.26 1.97 4.94
N THR A 24 -2.21 1.87 3.63
CA THR A 24 -3.05 2.68 2.74
C THR A 24 -4.52 2.55 3.10
N GLU A 25 -5.00 1.33 3.34
CA GLU A 25 -6.40 1.09 3.69
C GLU A 25 -6.75 1.74 5.03
N GLU A 26 -5.93 1.52 6.06
CA GLU A 26 -6.16 2.12 7.39
C GLU A 26 -6.21 3.64 7.29
N TYR A 27 -5.30 4.22 6.51
CA TYR A 27 -5.20 5.67 6.35
C TYR A 27 -6.44 6.25 5.67
N ILE A 28 -6.84 5.69 4.52
CA ILE A 28 -7.94 6.23 3.73
C ILE A 28 -9.29 6.01 4.44
N ARG A 29 -9.47 4.89 5.14
CA ARG A 29 -10.74 4.55 5.80
C ARG A 29 -10.88 5.13 7.21
N ASP A 30 -9.83 5.77 7.73
CA ASP A 30 -9.86 6.38 9.07
C ASP A 30 -10.74 7.63 9.04
N PRO A 31 -11.51 7.90 10.13
CA PRO A 31 -12.31 9.13 10.22
C PRO A 31 -11.49 10.42 10.10
N GLN A 32 -10.20 10.40 10.39
CA GLN A 32 -9.32 11.57 10.25
C GLN A 32 -8.98 11.89 8.79
N PHE A 33 -9.20 10.93 7.87
CA PHE A 33 -8.82 11.13 6.47
C PHE A 33 -9.55 12.34 5.87
N GLN A 34 -8.82 13.17 5.14
CA GLN A 34 -9.39 14.34 4.48
C GLN A 34 -8.62 14.60 3.20
N VAL A 35 -9.33 14.75 2.10
CA VAL A 35 -8.76 15.25 0.85
C VAL A 35 -8.63 16.78 0.99
N ILE A 36 -7.43 17.30 0.82
CA ILE A 36 -7.20 18.75 0.81
C ILE A 36 -7.48 19.29 -0.59
N GLY A 37 -7.04 18.54 -1.61
CA GLY A 37 -7.29 18.90 -2.99
C GLY A 37 -6.72 17.86 -3.92
N LEU A 38 -6.88 18.08 -5.23
CA LEU A 38 -6.32 17.19 -6.23
C LEU A 38 -5.96 17.94 -7.49
N GLY A 39 -4.96 17.41 -8.20
CA GLY A 39 -4.60 17.86 -9.53
C GLY A 39 -5.12 16.88 -10.57
N ILE A 40 -5.62 17.38 -11.66
CA ILE A 40 -6.12 16.56 -12.78
C ILE A 40 -5.63 17.13 -14.11
N LYS A 41 -5.15 16.23 -14.95
CA LYS A 41 -4.73 16.55 -16.32
C LYS A 41 -5.39 15.55 -17.25
N VAL A 42 -6.13 16.06 -18.25
CA VAL A 42 -6.74 15.21 -19.26
C VAL A 42 -5.87 15.26 -20.52
N ASN A 43 -5.34 14.12 -20.89
CA ASN A 43 -4.42 13.99 -22.03
C ASN A 43 -3.27 15.00 -21.86
N ASP A 44 -2.95 15.75 -22.90
CA ASP A 44 -1.88 16.76 -22.88
C ASP A 44 -2.42 18.17 -22.57
N GLY A 45 -3.61 18.25 -21.98
CA GLY A 45 -4.22 19.53 -21.65
C GLY A 45 -3.61 20.17 -20.42
N GLU A 46 -4.09 21.35 -20.09
CA GLU A 46 -3.64 22.09 -18.91
C GLU A 46 -4.07 21.35 -17.63
N THR A 47 -3.17 21.26 -16.66
CA THR A 47 -3.47 20.64 -15.38
C THR A 47 -4.27 21.59 -14.49
N GLU A 48 -5.36 21.09 -13.91
CA GLU A 48 -6.22 21.85 -13.01
C GLU A 48 -5.97 21.41 -11.57
N TRP A 49 -6.11 22.36 -10.65
CA TRP A 49 -6.10 22.11 -9.21
C TRP A 49 -7.50 22.40 -8.67
N ALA A 50 -8.03 21.47 -7.89
CA ALA A 50 -9.33 21.64 -7.22
C ALA A 50 -9.18 21.36 -5.74
N SER A 51 -9.74 22.23 -4.91
CA SER A 51 -9.76 22.07 -3.46
C SER A 51 -11.14 22.50 -2.96
N GLY A 52 -11.65 21.79 -1.96
CA GLY A 52 -12.97 22.07 -1.42
C GLY A 52 -13.45 20.98 -0.51
N THR A 53 -14.72 21.08 -0.12
CA THR A 53 -15.38 20.05 0.70
C THR A 53 -15.51 18.74 -0.10
N PRO A 54 -15.75 17.61 0.59
CA PRO A 54 -15.97 16.36 -0.13
C PRO A 54 -17.05 16.46 -1.21
N GLU A 55 -18.12 17.21 -0.92
CA GLU A 55 -19.23 17.39 -1.87
C GLU A 55 -18.78 18.21 -3.08
N GLN A 56 -17.97 19.23 -2.88
CA GLN A 56 -17.43 20.05 -3.94
C GLN A 56 -16.47 19.25 -4.82
N ILE A 57 -15.61 18.46 -4.20
CA ILE A 57 -14.67 17.58 -4.93
C ILE A 57 -15.46 16.54 -5.74
N GLU A 58 -16.48 15.93 -5.14
CA GLU A 58 -17.33 14.96 -5.85
C GLU A 58 -17.98 15.58 -7.09
N ARG A 59 -18.52 16.79 -6.94
CA ARG A 59 -19.14 17.52 -8.05
C ARG A 59 -18.14 17.80 -9.16
N TYR A 60 -16.95 18.21 -8.77
CA TYR A 60 -15.86 18.49 -9.71
C TYR A 60 -15.49 17.20 -10.48
N LEU A 61 -15.38 16.09 -9.79
CA LEU A 61 -15.00 14.80 -10.40
C LEU A 61 -16.04 14.29 -11.38
N LYS A 62 -17.32 14.65 -11.20
CA LYS A 62 -18.40 14.24 -12.12
C LYS A 62 -18.28 14.87 -13.51
N ARG A 63 -17.42 15.87 -13.68
CA ARG A 63 -17.18 16.51 -14.98
C ARG A 63 -16.45 15.59 -15.97
N PHE A 64 -15.84 14.52 -15.50
CA PHE A 64 -14.96 13.67 -16.30
C PHE A 64 -15.62 12.33 -16.61
N ASN A 65 -15.31 11.78 -17.79
CA ASN A 65 -15.84 10.49 -18.25
C ASN A 65 -14.89 9.36 -17.81
N TRP A 66 -14.91 9.04 -16.52
CA TRP A 66 -13.99 8.06 -15.92
C TRP A 66 -14.13 6.67 -16.53
N ALA A 67 -15.37 6.21 -16.77
CA ALA A 67 -15.63 4.84 -17.24
C ALA A 67 -14.98 4.55 -18.59
N GLU A 68 -14.75 5.58 -19.39
CA GLU A 68 -14.15 5.44 -20.72
C GLU A 68 -12.70 5.94 -20.74
N SER A 69 -12.09 6.14 -19.57
CA SER A 69 -10.76 6.72 -19.46
C SER A 69 -9.78 5.78 -18.78
N ALA A 70 -8.48 5.97 -19.05
CA ALA A 70 -7.41 5.41 -18.26
C ALA A 70 -7.02 6.43 -17.19
N VAL A 71 -6.75 5.96 -15.96
CA VAL A 71 -6.29 6.81 -14.88
C VAL A 71 -4.82 6.50 -14.60
N LEU A 72 -4.02 7.55 -14.50
CA LEU A 72 -2.59 7.49 -14.27
C LEU A 72 -2.25 8.26 -12.99
N ALA A 73 -1.40 7.69 -12.16
CA ALA A 73 -0.83 8.38 -11.00
C ALA A 73 0.58 7.84 -10.75
N HIS A 74 1.29 8.47 -9.84
CA HIS A 74 2.55 7.91 -9.33
C HIS A 74 2.26 7.29 -7.97
N ASN A 75 2.19 5.97 -7.92
CA ASN A 75 1.67 5.16 -6.81
C ASN A 75 0.14 5.13 -6.82
N THR A 76 -0.40 4.65 -7.93
CA THR A 76 -1.83 4.64 -8.22
C THR A 76 -2.65 3.85 -7.18
N MET A 77 -2.02 2.90 -6.48
CA MET A 77 -2.69 2.20 -5.39
C MET A 77 -3.32 3.19 -4.40
N PHE A 78 -2.63 4.30 -4.12
CA PHE A 78 -3.11 5.33 -3.21
C PHE A 78 -4.21 6.19 -3.86
N ASP A 79 -3.90 6.86 -4.96
CA ASP A 79 -4.85 7.78 -5.61
C ASP A 79 -6.06 7.03 -6.17
N GLY A 80 -5.83 5.83 -6.70
CA GLY A 80 -6.90 4.99 -7.21
C GLY A 80 -7.84 4.54 -6.11
N ALA A 81 -7.30 4.19 -4.94
CA ALA A 81 -8.13 3.81 -3.79
C ALA A 81 -9.02 4.98 -3.36
N ILE A 82 -8.48 6.20 -3.36
CA ILE A 82 -9.29 7.39 -3.02
C ILE A 82 -10.42 7.54 -4.04
N LEU A 83 -10.12 7.47 -5.33
CA LEU A 83 -11.14 7.59 -6.37
C LEU A 83 -12.23 6.52 -6.22
N SER A 84 -11.83 5.27 -5.98
CA SER A 84 -12.76 4.15 -5.88
C SER A 84 -13.54 4.15 -4.57
N TRP A 85 -12.83 4.26 -3.44
CA TRP A 85 -13.45 4.09 -2.11
C TRP A 85 -14.19 5.34 -1.62
N CYS A 86 -13.69 6.52 -1.95
CA CYS A 86 -14.29 7.76 -1.48
C CYS A 86 -15.31 8.34 -2.47
N PHE A 87 -15.14 8.09 -3.77
CA PHE A 87 -15.94 8.74 -4.81
C PHE A 87 -16.62 7.75 -5.77
N ASP A 88 -16.46 6.44 -5.56
CA ASP A 88 -17.10 5.39 -6.37
C ASP A 88 -16.75 5.53 -7.86
N ILE A 89 -15.50 5.88 -8.16
CA ILE A 89 -15.01 6.05 -9.52
C ILE A 89 -14.15 4.84 -9.90
N ARG A 90 -14.50 4.21 -11.02
CA ARG A 90 -13.79 3.05 -11.55
C ARG A 90 -13.53 3.27 -13.03
N PRO A 91 -12.30 3.61 -13.39
CA PRO A 91 -11.96 3.83 -14.80
C PRO A 91 -11.83 2.53 -15.56
N ARG A 92 -11.68 2.66 -16.86
CA ARG A 92 -11.47 1.50 -17.73
C ARG A 92 -10.11 0.86 -17.53
N LEU A 93 -9.09 1.64 -17.14
CA LEU A 93 -7.72 1.15 -16.99
C LEU A 93 -7.01 1.94 -15.91
N TRP A 94 -6.25 1.26 -15.06
CA TRP A 94 -5.36 1.88 -14.07
C TRP A 94 -3.91 1.78 -14.55
N LEU A 95 -3.20 2.91 -14.55
CA LEU A 95 -1.79 3.00 -14.94
C LEU A 95 -0.99 3.60 -13.78
N ASP A 96 0.30 3.24 -13.65
CA ASP A 96 1.11 3.64 -12.51
C ASP A 96 2.58 3.80 -12.90
N THR A 97 3.08 5.03 -12.86
CA THR A 97 4.49 5.29 -13.18
C THR A 97 5.45 4.70 -12.14
N LEU A 98 5.02 4.52 -10.89
CA LEU A 98 5.86 3.85 -9.89
C LEU A 98 6.08 2.39 -10.28
N CYS A 99 5.01 1.68 -10.64
CA CYS A 99 5.12 0.27 -11.07
C CYS A 99 5.96 0.16 -12.36
N MET A 100 5.74 1.06 -13.30
CA MET A 100 6.49 1.07 -14.57
C MET A 100 7.97 1.31 -14.30
N GLY A 101 8.30 2.27 -13.44
CA GLY A 101 9.68 2.58 -13.10
C GLY A 101 10.39 1.40 -12.43
N ARG A 102 9.69 0.74 -11.51
CA ARG A 102 10.24 -0.46 -10.84
C ARG A 102 10.47 -1.60 -11.82
N ALA A 103 9.58 -1.78 -12.78
CA ALA A 103 9.74 -2.82 -13.80
C ALA A 103 10.93 -2.54 -14.71
N LEU A 104 11.18 -1.28 -15.05
CA LEU A 104 12.24 -0.89 -15.96
C LEU A 104 13.62 -0.82 -15.27
N HIS A 105 13.68 -0.38 -14.03
CA HIS A 105 14.93 -0.01 -13.36
C HIS A 105 15.25 -0.83 -12.12
N GLY A 106 14.31 -1.65 -11.65
CA GLY A 106 14.48 -2.45 -10.45
C GLY A 106 14.00 -1.73 -9.18
N VAL A 107 13.73 -2.50 -8.13
CA VAL A 107 13.19 -1.96 -6.88
C VAL A 107 14.24 -1.27 -6.02
N GLU A 108 15.51 -1.58 -6.24
CA GLU A 108 16.63 -0.98 -5.50
C GLU A 108 16.96 0.43 -5.96
N VAL A 109 16.47 0.82 -7.13
CA VAL A 109 16.59 2.21 -7.62
C VAL A 109 15.46 3.01 -6.99
N GLY A 110 15.72 4.21 -6.54
CA GLY A 110 14.68 5.05 -5.92
C GLY A 110 13.48 5.23 -6.82
N GLY A 111 12.29 4.83 -6.33
CA GLY A 111 11.06 4.87 -7.11
C GLY A 111 10.23 6.13 -6.91
N SER A 112 10.63 7.03 -6.02
CA SER A 112 9.88 8.26 -5.76
C SER A 112 9.77 9.11 -7.03
N LEU A 113 8.75 9.95 -7.09
CA LEU A 113 8.57 10.84 -8.23
C LEU A 113 9.80 11.73 -8.42
N LYS A 114 10.37 12.22 -7.31
CA LYS A 114 11.60 13.03 -7.34
C LYS A 114 12.75 12.25 -8.00
N ALA A 115 12.99 11.02 -7.54
CA ALA A 115 14.07 10.19 -8.06
C ALA A 115 13.89 9.89 -9.55
N MET A 116 12.66 9.57 -9.95
CA MET A 116 12.34 9.29 -11.34
C MET A 116 12.49 10.53 -12.22
N ALA A 117 12.03 11.68 -11.73
CA ALA A 117 12.15 12.94 -12.47
C ALA A 117 13.65 13.29 -12.70
N GLU A 118 14.47 13.10 -11.68
CA GLU A 118 15.92 13.32 -11.78
C GLU A 118 16.56 12.35 -12.76
N ARG A 119 16.20 11.07 -12.70
CA ARG A 119 16.72 10.04 -13.58
C ARG A 119 16.45 10.35 -15.05
N TYR A 120 15.24 10.85 -15.35
CA TYR A 120 14.84 11.15 -16.73
C TYR A 120 15.10 12.60 -17.13
N GLY A 121 15.57 13.44 -16.21
CA GLY A 121 15.89 14.83 -16.51
C GLY A 121 14.70 15.65 -16.99
N ILE A 122 13.51 15.40 -16.46
CA ILE A 122 12.28 16.01 -16.97
C ILE A 122 11.79 17.20 -16.14
N GLY A 123 12.50 17.53 -15.07
CA GLY A 123 12.12 18.64 -14.21
C GLY A 123 12.45 18.33 -12.76
N GLU A 124 12.11 19.25 -11.89
CA GLU A 124 12.35 19.10 -10.45
C GLU A 124 11.03 19.04 -9.71
N LYS A 125 10.92 18.11 -8.79
CA LYS A 125 9.83 18.13 -7.83
C LYS A 125 10.03 19.36 -6.94
N GLY A 126 8.95 20.08 -6.66
CA GLY A 126 9.01 21.28 -5.83
C GLY A 126 9.68 21.02 -4.49
N THR A 127 10.61 21.89 -4.11
CA THR A 127 11.39 21.74 -2.88
C THR A 127 10.93 22.67 -1.76
N GLU A 128 10.10 23.66 -2.08
CA GLU A 128 9.60 24.58 -1.07
C GLU A 128 8.79 23.79 -0.04
N VAL A 129 9.14 24.00 1.22
CA VAL A 129 8.47 23.29 2.31
C VAL A 129 7.11 23.91 2.57
N LEU A 130 6.08 23.21 2.14
CA LEU A 130 4.72 23.55 2.56
C LEU A 130 4.58 23.02 3.98
N ASN A 131 4.22 23.90 4.90
CA ASN A 131 4.00 23.49 6.27
C ASN A 131 2.61 22.87 6.38
N ALA A 132 2.43 21.71 5.71
CA ALA A 132 1.14 21.03 5.61
C ALA A 132 0.88 20.07 6.75
N LYS A 133 1.93 19.64 7.44
CA LYS A 133 1.83 18.65 8.52
C LYS A 133 0.92 19.18 9.65
N GLY A 134 -0.13 18.41 9.96
CA GLY A 134 -1.08 18.77 11.01
C GLY A 134 -2.13 19.78 10.59
N LYS A 135 -2.12 20.22 9.33
CA LYS A 135 -3.10 21.18 8.84
C LYS A 135 -4.20 20.52 8.05
N ARG A 136 -5.44 20.81 8.42
CA ARG A 136 -6.62 20.44 7.67
C ARG A 136 -6.83 21.46 6.55
N ARG A 137 -7.69 21.14 5.59
CA ARG A 137 -7.98 22.06 4.48
C ARG A 137 -8.37 23.46 5.02
N GLU A 138 -9.17 23.47 6.08
CA GLU A 138 -9.68 24.71 6.68
C GLU A 138 -8.58 25.57 7.31
N ASP A 139 -7.44 24.98 7.61
CA ASP A 139 -6.32 25.68 8.28
C ASP A 139 -5.40 26.41 7.30
N PHE A 140 -5.57 26.17 5.99
CA PHE A 140 -4.77 26.85 4.98
C PHE A 140 -5.42 28.17 4.58
N THR A 141 -4.59 29.20 4.37
CA THR A 141 -5.07 30.44 3.73
C THR A 141 -5.27 30.17 2.23
N PRO A 142 -6.04 31.04 1.54
CA PRO A 142 -6.17 30.92 0.09
C PRO A 142 -4.82 30.90 -0.65
N ASP A 143 -3.88 31.74 -0.22
CA ASP A 143 -2.54 31.77 -0.83
C ASP A 143 -1.79 30.46 -0.59
N GLU A 144 -1.88 29.89 0.61
CA GLU A 144 -1.26 28.59 0.93
C GLU A 144 -1.87 27.48 0.08
N LEU A 145 -3.20 27.46 -0.08
CA LEU A 145 -3.86 26.47 -0.93
C LEU A 145 -3.43 26.62 -2.40
N GLY A 146 -3.27 27.86 -2.84
CA GLY A 146 -2.79 28.12 -4.21
C GLY A 146 -1.38 27.57 -4.44
N ARG A 147 -0.49 27.78 -3.48
CA ARG A 147 0.88 27.23 -3.56
C ARG A 147 0.88 25.70 -3.48
N TYR A 148 0.02 25.14 -2.62
CA TYR A 148 -0.14 23.68 -2.53
C TYR A 148 -0.59 23.13 -3.88
N GLY A 149 -1.53 23.84 -4.52
CA GLY A 149 -2.01 23.49 -5.86
C GLY A 149 -0.89 23.53 -6.90
N ASP A 150 -0.01 24.53 -6.83
CA ASP A 150 1.12 24.63 -7.76
C ASP A 150 2.04 23.42 -7.64
N TYR A 151 2.31 22.94 -6.41
CA TYR A 151 3.09 21.74 -6.18
C TYR A 151 2.41 20.51 -6.76
N CYS A 152 1.12 20.39 -6.49
CA CYS A 152 0.32 19.26 -6.98
C CYS A 152 0.30 19.24 -8.52
N VAL A 153 0.09 20.38 -9.13
CA VAL A 153 0.09 20.52 -10.61
C VAL A 153 1.45 20.10 -11.17
N ASN A 154 2.53 20.52 -10.54
CA ASN A 154 3.86 20.12 -10.98
C ASN A 154 4.05 18.60 -10.90
N ASP A 155 3.59 17.97 -9.82
CA ASP A 155 3.69 16.52 -9.65
C ASP A 155 2.86 15.77 -10.72
N VAL A 156 1.67 16.26 -11.02
CA VAL A 156 0.83 15.69 -12.09
C VAL A 156 1.56 15.80 -13.44
N ASP A 157 2.11 16.97 -13.75
CA ASP A 157 2.84 17.20 -15.00
C ASP A 157 4.07 16.28 -15.11
N LEU A 158 4.82 16.12 -14.02
CA LEU A 158 5.97 15.22 -13.99
C LEU A 158 5.54 13.77 -14.21
N THR A 159 4.47 13.35 -13.57
CA THR A 159 3.93 12.00 -13.72
C THR A 159 3.52 11.73 -15.17
N TYR A 160 2.85 12.68 -15.79
CA TYR A 160 2.45 12.56 -17.19
C TYR A 160 3.68 12.45 -18.09
N LYS A 161 4.68 13.31 -17.89
CA LYS A 161 5.93 13.27 -18.67
C LYS A 161 6.64 11.93 -18.52
N LEU A 162 6.73 11.43 -17.28
CA LEU A 162 7.32 10.10 -17.02
C LEU A 162 6.61 9.02 -17.80
N PHE A 163 5.28 9.03 -17.76
CA PHE A 163 4.48 8.03 -18.47
C PHE A 163 4.76 8.09 -19.97
N LYS A 164 4.83 9.27 -20.55
CA LYS A 164 5.09 9.42 -21.99
C LYS A 164 6.46 8.86 -22.36
N LEU A 165 7.45 9.06 -21.50
CA LEU A 165 8.82 8.58 -21.76
C LEU A 165 8.91 7.06 -21.55
N MET A 166 8.46 6.56 -20.40
CA MET A 166 8.56 5.14 -20.08
C MET A 166 7.64 4.29 -20.94
N GLY A 167 6.52 4.85 -21.35
CA GLY A 167 5.49 4.12 -22.10
C GLY A 167 5.82 3.84 -23.56
N LYS A 168 6.81 4.53 -24.13
CA LYS A 168 7.14 4.40 -25.55
C LYS A 168 7.35 2.95 -25.96
N ASP A 169 8.13 2.21 -25.18
CA ASP A 169 8.48 0.83 -25.48
C ASP A 169 8.01 -0.15 -24.40
N PHE A 170 7.14 0.30 -23.51
CA PHE A 170 6.65 -0.54 -22.43
C PHE A 170 5.63 -1.55 -22.97
N PRO A 171 5.81 -2.86 -22.69
CA PRO A 171 4.91 -3.86 -23.26
C PRO A 171 3.45 -3.68 -22.79
N LYS A 172 2.52 -3.78 -23.72
CA LYS A 172 1.09 -3.67 -23.41
C LYS A 172 0.63 -4.75 -22.44
N THR A 173 1.23 -5.95 -22.53
CA THR A 173 0.92 -7.06 -21.60
C THR A 173 1.33 -6.70 -20.16
N GLU A 174 2.45 -5.98 -20.00
CA GLU A 174 2.90 -5.53 -18.69
C GLU A 174 1.98 -4.44 -18.14
N LEU A 175 1.49 -3.54 -18.99
CA LEU A 175 0.52 -2.52 -18.57
C LEU A 175 -0.77 -3.18 -18.09
N ARG A 176 -1.24 -4.22 -18.78
CA ARG A 176 -2.43 -4.98 -18.36
C ARG A 176 -2.21 -5.68 -17.02
N LEU A 177 -1.01 -6.21 -16.80
CA LEU A 177 -0.67 -6.87 -15.54
C LEU A 177 -0.67 -5.86 -14.39
N ILE A 178 -0.13 -4.67 -14.62
CA ILE A 178 -0.15 -3.58 -13.64
C ILE A 178 -1.60 -3.22 -13.29
N ASP A 179 -2.45 -3.05 -14.31
CA ASP A 179 -3.87 -2.75 -14.13
C ASP A 179 -4.55 -3.83 -13.30
N LEU A 180 -4.34 -5.08 -13.64
CA LEU A 180 -4.98 -6.21 -12.94
C LEU A 180 -4.56 -6.23 -11.46
N THR A 181 -3.28 -6.06 -11.20
CA THR A 181 -2.74 -6.06 -9.83
C THR A 181 -3.31 -4.90 -9.01
N LEU A 182 -3.34 -3.70 -9.60
CA LEU A 182 -3.91 -2.52 -8.93
C LEU A 182 -5.40 -2.72 -8.67
N ARG A 183 -6.11 -3.28 -9.64
CA ARG A 183 -7.57 -3.45 -9.56
C ARG A 183 -7.96 -4.39 -8.42
N MET A 184 -7.15 -5.40 -8.14
CA MET A 184 -7.42 -6.32 -7.03
C MET A 184 -7.45 -5.59 -5.69
N PHE A 185 -6.65 -4.56 -5.51
CA PHE A 185 -6.64 -3.73 -4.30
C PHE A 185 -7.67 -2.62 -4.35
N ILE A 186 -7.73 -1.88 -5.46
CA ILE A 186 -8.55 -0.68 -5.61
C ILE A 186 -10.04 -1.03 -5.74
N GLU A 187 -10.36 -2.13 -6.44
CA GLU A 187 -11.74 -2.55 -6.73
C GLU A 187 -11.96 -3.99 -6.29
N PRO A 188 -11.86 -4.29 -4.98
CA PRO A 188 -12.02 -5.67 -4.53
C PRO A 188 -13.42 -6.19 -4.84
N LYS A 189 -13.48 -7.40 -5.39
CA LYS A 189 -14.75 -8.04 -5.79
C LYS A 189 -15.14 -9.22 -4.90
N LEU A 190 -14.23 -9.65 -4.02
CA LEU A 190 -14.49 -10.76 -3.10
C LEU A 190 -14.98 -10.21 -1.77
N ASP A 191 -16.15 -10.67 -1.36
CA ASP A 191 -16.69 -10.35 -0.04
C ASP A 191 -16.25 -11.41 0.95
N LEU A 192 -15.81 -10.99 2.13
CA LEU A 192 -15.48 -11.90 3.22
C LEU A 192 -16.75 -12.29 3.96
N ASP A 193 -17.00 -13.59 4.06
CA ASP A 193 -18.05 -14.10 4.94
C ASP A 193 -17.47 -14.13 6.36
N LEU A 194 -17.69 -13.05 7.09
CA LEU A 194 -17.14 -12.89 8.44
C LEU A 194 -17.68 -13.98 9.39
N GLY A 195 -18.96 -14.36 9.22
CA GLY A 195 -19.55 -15.41 10.05
C GLY A 195 -18.85 -16.76 9.84
N LEU A 196 -18.61 -17.11 8.58
CA LEU A 196 -17.91 -18.36 8.24
C LEU A 196 -16.47 -18.32 8.73
N LEU A 197 -15.79 -17.18 8.58
CA LEU A 197 -14.41 -17.01 9.04
C LEU A 197 -14.31 -17.13 10.57
N GLU A 198 -15.23 -16.51 11.30
CA GLU A 198 -15.29 -16.60 12.76
C GLU A 198 -15.54 -18.04 13.21
N GLN A 199 -16.48 -18.73 12.55
CA GLN A 199 -16.77 -20.14 12.88
C GLN A 199 -15.54 -21.00 12.63
N HIS A 200 -14.85 -20.79 11.52
CA HIS A 200 -13.63 -21.54 11.20
C HIS A 200 -12.55 -21.31 12.28
N LEU A 201 -12.41 -20.07 12.74
CA LEU A 201 -11.45 -19.74 13.79
C LEU A 201 -11.77 -20.47 15.10
N ILE A 202 -13.08 -20.51 15.47
CA ILE A 202 -13.54 -21.25 16.65
C ILE A 202 -13.20 -22.73 16.49
N ASP A 203 -13.52 -23.31 15.34
CA ASP A 203 -13.26 -24.72 15.07
C ASP A 203 -11.76 -25.07 15.18
N VAL A 204 -10.91 -24.23 14.65
CA VAL A 204 -9.45 -24.41 14.71
C VAL A 204 -8.98 -24.36 16.18
N ARG A 205 -9.49 -23.43 16.96
CA ARG A 205 -9.15 -23.29 18.37
C ARG A 205 -9.60 -24.52 19.16
N GLU A 206 -10.83 -24.98 18.92
CA GLU A 206 -11.35 -26.17 19.59
C GLU A 206 -10.54 -27.43 19.26
N ARG A 207 -10.20 -27.61 17.98
CA ARG A 207 -9.35 -28.73 17.54
C ARG A 207 -8.00 -28.71 18.25
N LYS A 208 -7.42 -27.50 18.35
CA LYS A 208 -6.14 -27.32 19.03
C LYS A 208 -6.24 -27.70 20.52
N ASP A 209 -7.31 -27.24 21.18
CA ASP A 209 -7.52 -27.55 22.62
C ASP A 209 -7.74 -29.05 22.84
N ILE A 210 -8.47 -29.71 21.94
CA ILE A 210 -8.69 -31.16 21.99
C ILE A 210 -7.34 -31.91 21.84
N LEU A 211 -6.54 -31.49 20.86
CA LEU A 211 -5.23 -32.13 20.63
C LEU A 211 -4.30 -31.97 21.85
N LEU A 212 -4.29 -30.78 22.46
CA LEU A 212 -3.48 -30.55 23.67
C LEU A 212 -3.96 -31.40 24.83
N ARG A 213 -5.28 -31.51 25.00
CA ARG A 213 -5.89 -32.33 26.06
C ARG A 213 -5.57 -33.80 25.84
N ASP A 214 -5.76 -34.30 24.62
CA ASP A 214 -5.51 -35.71 24.29
C ASP A 214 -4.05 -36.08 24.46
N ALA A 215 -3.14 -35.13 24.17
CA ALA A 215 -1.71 -35.31 24.36
C ALA A 215 -1.30 -35.18 25.85
N GLY A 216 -2.22 -34.72 26.69
CA GLY A 216 -1.92 -34.50 28.12
C GLY A 216 -0.93 -33.40 28.37
N VAL A 217 -0.92 -32.38 27.50
CA VAL A 217 0.10 -31.33 27.53
C VAL A 217 -0.57 -29.95 27.67
N ASP A 218 -0.04 -29.15 28.58
CA ASP A 218 -0.45 -27.75 28.75
C ASP A 218 0.29 -26.88 27.72
N LYS A 219 -0.40 -25.93 27.15
CA LYS A 219 0.17 -24.97 26.23
C LYS A 219 1.41 -24.28 26.80
N LYS A 220 1.39 -23.96 28.10
CA LYS A 220 2.52 -23.33 28.79
C LYS A 220 3.77 -24.21 28.79
N GLU A 221 3.57 -25.51 28.84
CA GLU A 221 4.68 -26.46 28.77
C GLU A 221 5.31 -26.47 27.39
N LEU A 222 4.50 -26.40 26.34
CA LEU A 222 5.01 -26.36 24.98
C LEU A 222 5.79 -25.07 24.69
N MET A 223 5.47 -23.99 25.38
CA MET A 223 6.13 -22.69 25.17
C MET A 223 7.42 -22.54 25.99
N SER A 224 7.70 -23.46 26.88
CA SER A 224 8.93 -23.46 27.63
C SER A 224 9.92 -24.43 27.00
N ASN A 225 11.05 -23.93 26.50
CA ASN A 225 12.03 -24.78 25.81
C ASN A 225 12.49 -25.97 26.70
N PRO A 226 12.82 -25.78 27.99
CA PRO A 226 13.17 -26.93 28.81
C PRO A 226 12.05 -27.94 28.97
N LYS A 227 10.81 -27.48 29.19
CA LYS A 227 9.67 -28.38 29.37
C LYS A 227 9.33 -29.10 28.03
N PHE A 228 9.44 -28.40 26.93
CA PHE A 228 9.24 -28.97 25.62
C PHE A 228 10.31 -30.03 25.33
N ALA A 229 11.56 -29.77 25.71
CA ALA A 229 12.64 -30.75 25.57
C ALA A 229 12.34 -32.02 26.39
N ASP A 230 11.85 -31.87 27.63
CA ASP A 230 11.47 -33.01 28.47
C ASP A 230 10.32 -33.82 27.84
N LEU A 231 9.35 -33.10 27.25
CA LEU A 231 8.25 -33.75 26.55
C LEU A 231 8.78 -34.61 25.39
N LEU A 232 9.70 -34.06 24.59
CA LEU A 232 10.31 -34.79 23.48
C LEU A 232 11.04 -36.02 23.95
N ARG A 233 11.80 -35.93 25.06
CA ARG A 233 12.49 -37.07 25.63
C ARG A 233 11.51 -38.15 26.11
N ASN A 234 10.40 -37.72 26.70
CA ASN A 234 9.34 -38.65 27.11
C ASN A 234 8.72 -39.38 25.95
N LEU A 235 8.73 -38.76 24.76
CA LEU A 235 8.23 -39.37 23.53
C LEU A 235 9.32 -40.12 22.77
N GLY A 236 10.51 -40.24 23.38
CA GLY A 236 11.63 -40.97 22.79
C GLY A 236 12.41 -40.18 21.72
N VAL A 237 12.25 -38.87 21.70
CA VAL A 237 12.94 -38.01 20.75
C VAL A 237 13.96 -37.16 21.49
N GLU A 238 15.23 -37.26 21.11
CA GLU A 238 16.26 -36.41 21.72
C GLU A 238 16.15 -35.00 21.14
N PRO A 239 16.02 -33.98 22.02
CA PRO A 239 15.89 -32.59 21.55
C PRO A 239 17.15 -32.13 20.80
N PRO A 240 17.00 -31.54 19.61
CA PRO A 240 18.16 -31.01 18.88
C PRO A 240 18.77 -29.81 19.59
N MET A 241 20.09 -29.70 19.53
CA MET A 241 20.86 -28.65 20.18
C MET A 241 21.65 -27.85 19.16
N LYS A 242 21.97 -26.60 19.51
CA LYS A 242 22.83 -25.73 18.67
C LYS A 242 23.60 -24.77 19.55
N ILE A 243 24.61 -24.16 18.99
CA ILE A 243 25.37 -23.09 19.68
C ILE A 243 24.68 -21.76 19.38
N SER A 244 24.30 -21.05 20.42
CA SER A 244 23.68 -19.73 20.27
C SER A 244 24.67 -18.74 19.65
N PRO A 245 24.34 -18.11 18.55
CA PRO A 245 25.26 -17.11 17.95
C PRO A 245 25.42 -15.87 18.84
N THR A 246 24.49 -15.64 19.75
CA THR A 246 24.52 -14.47 20.64
C THR A 246 25.36 -14.73 21.88
N THR A 247 25.19 -15.88 22.51
CA THR A 247 25.83 -16.19 23.82
C THR A 247 27.02 -17.14 23.69
N GLY A 248 27.14 -17.87 22.59
CA GLY A 248 28.17 -18.89 22.39
C GLY A 248 27.93 -20.15 23.19
N LYS A 249 26.79 -20.29 23.89
CA LYS A 249 26.47 -21.45 24.70
C LYS A 249 25.50 -22.38 23.96
N GLU A 250 25.49 -23.65 24.39
CA GLU A 250 24.53 -24.61 23.87
C GLU A 250 23.12 -24.20 24.28
N THR A 251 22.19 -24.32 23.31
CA THR A 251 20.77 -24.05 23.51
C THR A 251 19.96 -25.00 22.65
N TYR A 252 18.66 -25.12 22.96
CA TYR A 252 17.77 -25.96 22.16
C TYR A 252 17.54 -25.36 20.77
N ALA A 253 17.56 -26.21 19.74
CA ALA A 253 17.38 -25.83 18.36
C ALA A 253 15.91 -26.03 17.94
N PHE A 254 15.01 -25.18 18.48
CA PHE A 254 13.54 -25.30 18.25
C PHE A 254 12.98 -24.22 17.35
N ALA A 255 13.83 -23.42 16.70
CA ALA A 255 13.34 -22.37 15.80
C ALA A 255 12.93 -22.97 14.47
N LYS A 256 12.01 -22.27 13.79
CA LYS A 256 11.57 -22.65 12.43
C LYS A 256 12.73 -22.75 11.44
N SER A 257 13.83 -22.07 11.73
CA SER A 257 15.02 -22.09 10.88
C SER A 257 15.98 -23.26 11.17
N ASP A 258 15.73 -24.01 12.24
CA ASP A 258 16.62 -25.11 12.63
C ASP A 258 16.28 -26.37 11.85
N GLU A 259 17.20 -26.82 10.99
CA GLU A 259 16.98 -27.93 10.07
C GLU A 259 16.68 -29.26 10.77
N GLU A 260 17.42 -29.54 11.86
CA GLU A 260 17.18 -30.79 12.62
C GLU A 260 15.78 -30.81 13.23
N PHE A 261 15.28 -29.67 13.67
CA PHE A 261 13.93 -29.57 14.21
C PHE A 261 12.88 -29.76 13.13
N LYS A 262 13.11 -29.20 11.95
CA LYS A 262 12.20 -29.40 10.82
C LYS A 262 12.09 -30.88 10.44
N ALA A 263 13.27 -31.55 10.37
CA ALA A 263 13.32 -32.97 10.00
C ALA A 263 12.42 -33.81 10.91
N UNK A 264 12.45 -33.59 12.49
CA UNK A 264 11.70 -34.23 13.40
C UNK A 264 10.34 -34.11 13.20
N UNK A 265 9.21 -32.74 12.25
CA UNK A 265 8.58 -32.78 12.36
C UNK A 265 8.22 -33.20 12.15
#